data_ecd8e3e89ce4a406572976927d15225f
#
_entry.id   ecd8e3e89ce4a406572976927d15225f
#
_cell.length_a   1.000
_cell.length_b   1.000
_cell.length_c   1.000
_cell.angle_alpha   90.00
_cell.angle_beta   90.00
_cell.angle_gamma   90.00
#
_symmetry.space_group_name_H-M   'P 1'
#
loop_
_entity.id
_entity.type
_entity.pdbx_description
1 polymer ?
#
loop_
_entity_poly.entity_id
_entity_poly.type
_entity_poly.pdbx_seq_one_letter_code
_entity_poly.pdbx_strand_id
1 'polypeptide(L)'
;MIQQQCEIAWFSALCDDDYEFLGVSDPYLRSSWEHCRNIVLRAEEGGFDNILLPSGYQLGLDTTVFAAAVATQVQRMKLLWATRIGEDWPPQLARRIATLDRILGPDATGTRGRLNVNVISSDMPGQQLAGGPRYARATEVMKIVRTLLNGEALDHHGEFYQLKLEPPRITTLSGKCPPFYFGGLSHEARECAAEGCDVYLMWPDTMDKVRETIADMRERAARYGRTLKFGYRVHVIVRETEEEARRYADRLLSKLDEVTGTAIREKSLDAKNYGVQRQAELRSAADGDGFVEENLWTGIGRARSGCGAAIVGTPDQVLAKLRAYQAEGIEAFILSGYPHVQEADLFARHVLPHIAHAPLTF
;
A
#
# COMPACT_ATOMS: atom_id res chain seq x y z
N MET A 1 13.35 20.51 18.53
CA MET A 1 13.63 19.29 17.75
C MET A 1 12.92 19.46 16.41
N ILE A 2 13.61 19.31 15.28
CA ILE A 2 12.97 19.30 13.94
C ILE A 2 12.13 18.02 13.91
N GLN A 3 10.83 18.16 13.75
CA GLN A 3 9.91 17.03 13.65
C GLN A 3 10.26 16.25 12.36
N GLN A 4 10.54 14.95 12.47
CA GLN A 4 10.83 14.11 11.32
C GLN A 4 9.60 14.08 10.39
N GLN A 5 9.80 14.41 9.12
CA GLN A 5 8.75 14.44 8.11
C GLN A 5 8.48 13.02 7.60
N CYS A 6 7.20 12.68 7.34
CA CYS A 6 6.80 11.40 6.73
C CYS A 6 5.83 11.65 5.58
N GLU A 7 5.66 10.65 4.71
CA GLU A 7 4.59 10.66 3.70
C GLU A 7 3.30 10.13 4.32
N ILE A 8 2.19 10.84 4.15
CA ILE A 8 0.86 10.39 4.56
C ILE A 8 0.02 10.13 3.32
N ALA A 9 -0.25 8.86 3.07
CA ALA A 9 -1.05 8.40 1.96
C ALA A 9 -2.40 7.86 2.41
N TRP A 10 -3.40 7.98 1.54
CA TRP A 10 -4.68 7.29 1.69
C TRP A 10 -4.73 6.02 0.85
N PHE A 11 -5.82 5.25 0.93
CA PHE A 11 -6.05 4.03 0.17
C PHE A 11 -7.38 4.14 -0.57
N SER A 12 -7.42 3.80 -1.86
CA SER A 12 -8.65 3.79 -2.65
C SER A 12 -9.30 2.39 -2.66
N ALA A 13 -10.64 2.35 -2.60
CA ALA A 13 -11.41 1.11 -2.50
C ALA A 13 -11.65 0.44 -3.88
N LEU A 14 -10.59 0.23 -4.70
CA LEU A 14 -10.73 -0.34 -6.04
C LEU A 14 -11.09 -1.84 -6.04
N CYS A 15 -11.03 -2.52 -4.90
CA CYS A 15 -11.25 -3.97 -4.79
C CYS A 15 -12.56 -4.32 -4.07
N ASP A 16 -13.59 -3.48 -4.17
CA ASP A 16 -14.90 -3.65 -3.50
C ASP A 16 -14.75 -3.80 -1.97
N ASP A 17 -13.88 -3.00 -1.38
CA ASP A 17 -13.52 -3.07 0.03
C ASP A 17 -13.82 -1.78 0.80
N ASP A 18 -14.94 -1.13 0.49
CA ASP A 18 -15.51 -0.04 1.30
C ASP A 18 -16.82 -0.49 1.95
N TYR A 19 -17.03 -0.12 3.22
CA TYR A 19 -18.09 -0.67 4.06
C TYR A 19 -18.66 0.37 5.03
N GLU A 20 -19.96 0.36 5.19
CA GLU A 20 -20.65 0.96 6.36
C GLU A 20 -20.59 0.03 7.58
N PHE A 21 -20.68 -1.28 7.34
CA PHE A 21 -20.47 -2.37 8.30
C PHE A 21 -19.58 -3.42 7.65
N LEU A 22 -18.51 -3.80 8.31
CA LEU A 22 -17.52 -4.73 7.74
C LEU A 22 -18.17 -6.03 7.25
N GLY A 23 -17.84 -6.41 6.01
CA GLY A 23 -18.33 -7.60 5.37
C GLY A 23 -19.77 -7.50 4.84
N VAL A 24 -20.46 -6.40 5.03
CA VAL A 24 -21.80 -6.15 4.50
C VAL A 24 -21.71 -5.31 3.25
N SER A 25 -22.05 -5.89 2.11
CA SER A 25 -22.03 -5.17 0.82
C SER A 25 -23.03 -4.02 0.81
N ASP A 26 -22.56 -2.84 0.42
CA ASP A 26 -23.37 -1.65 0.25
C ASP A 26 -23.31 -1.20 -1.22
N PRO A 27 -24.46 -1.05 -1.91
CA PRO A 27 -24.48 -0.67 -3.31
C PRO A 27 -23.92 0.74 -3.59
N TYR A 28 -23.91 1.64 -2.61
CA TYR A 28 -23.37 2.99 -2.72
C TYR A 28 -21.86 3.07 -2.48
N LEU A 29 -21.29 2.05 -1.80
CA LEU A 29 -19.87 1.96 -1.49
C LEU A 29 -19.12 0.95 -2.38
N ARG A 30 -19.80 0.38 -3.38
CA ARG A 30 -19.16 -0.52 -4.35
C ARG A 30 -18.14 0.22 -5.20
N SER A 31 -17.10 -0.50 -5.60
CA SER A 31 -16.11 0.01 -6.56
C SER A 31 -16.77 0.37 -7.89
N SER A 32 -17.16 1.62 -8.02
CA SER A 32 -17.55 2.26 -9.29
C SER A 32 -16.54 3.34 -9.62
N TRP A 33 -16.56 3.80 -10.87
CA TRP A 33 -15.74 4.95 -11.27
C TRP A 33 -16.01 6.17 -10.37
N GLU A 34 -17.28 6.46 -10.14
CA GLU A 34 -17.73 7.63 -9.38
C GLU A 34 -17.28 7.55 -7.93
N HIS A 35 -17.49 6.39 -7.28
CA HIS A 35 -17.14 6.20 -5.88
C HIS A 35 -15.63 6.23 -5.66
N CYS A 36 -14.86 5.44 -6.42
CA CYS A 36 -13.40 5.37 -6.26
C CYS A 36 -12.73 6.70 -6.65
N ARG A 37 -13.22 7.38 -7.70
CA ARG A 37 -12.78 8.72 -8.07
C ARG A 37 -13.05 9.73 -6.94
N ASN A 38 -14.22 9.68 -6.32
CA ASN A 38 -14.56 10.55 -5.19
C ASN A 38 -13.58 10.36 -4.03
N ILE A 39 -13.22 9.13 -3.67
CA ILE A 39 -12.21 8.86 -2.64
C ILE A 39 -10.87 9.53 -2.99
N VAL A 40 -10.41 9.40 -4.24
CA VAL A 40 -9.14 10.00 -4.69
C VAL A 40 -9.17 11.52 -4.57
N LEU A 41 -10.23 12.16 -5.06
CA LEU A 41 -10.34 13.63 -5.03
C LEU A 41 -10.52 14.16 -3.61
N ARG A 42 -11.27 13.46 -2.76
CA ARG A 42 -11.40 13.84 -1.33
C ARG A 42 -10.08 13.70 -0.58
N ALA A 43 -9.28 12.68 -0.88
CA ALA A 43 -7.93 12.55 -0.32
C ALA A 43 -7.03 13.71 -0.76
N GLU A 44 -7.06 14.10 -2.03
CA GLU A 44 -6.30 15.25 -2.51
C GLU A 44 -6.75 16.58 -1.88
N GLU A 45 -8.06 16.82 -1.81
CA GLU A 45 -8.65 17.99 -1.14
C GLU A 45 -8.26 18.03 0.35
N GLY A 46 -8.25 16.88 1.02
CA GLY A 46 -7.83 16.71 2.40
C GLY A 46 -6.34 16.95 2.65
N GLY A 47 -5.51 17.03 1.61
CA GLY A 47 -4.10 17.33 1.71
C GLY A 47 -3.19 16.11 1.86
N PHE A 48 -3.66 14.90 1.58
CA PHE A 48 -2.81 13.71 1.56
C PHE A 48 -1.72 13.81 0.50
N ASP A 49 -0.54 13.25 0.78
CA ASP A 49 0.63 13.31 -0.10
C ASP A 49 0.55 12.31 -1.25
N ASN A 50 -0.10 11.18 -1.02
CA ASN A 50 -0.13 10.04 -1.93
C ASN A 50 -1.43 9.26 -1.75
N ILE A 51 -1.79 8.41 -2.72
CA ILE A 51 -2.89 7.45 -2.59
C ILE A 51 -2.53 6.11 -3.23
N LEU A 52 -2.72 5.01 -2.47
CA LEU A 52 -2.55 3.67 -3.00
C LEU A 52 -3.80 3.27 -3.80
N LEU A 53 -3.57 2.91 -5.05
CA LEU A 53 -4.54 2.30 -5.95
C LEU A 53 -4.29 0.79 -5.97
N PRO A 54 -5.04 -0.02 -5.20
CA PRO A 54 -4.81 -1.46 -5.09
C PRO A 54 -5.21 -2.21 -6.36
N SER A 55 -4.65 -3.40 -6.56
CA SER A 55 -5.00 -4.30 -7.64
C SER A 55 -5.63 -5.57 -7.09
N GLY A 56 -6.78 -5.95 -7.62
CA GLY A 56 -7.49 -7.21 -7.40
C GLY A 56 -7.94 -7.80 -8.73
N TYR A 57 -8.35 -9.07 -8.73
CA TYR A 57 -8.83 -9.72 -9.94
C TYR A 57 -10.35 -9.94 -9.93
N GLN A 58 -10.87 -10.49 -8.86
CA GLN A 58 -12.27 -10.95 -8.82
C GLN A 58 -13.28 -9.83 -8.61
N LEU A 59 -12.88 -8.75 -7.97
CA LEU A 59 -13.76 -7.66 -7.54
C LEU A 59 -13.13 -6.32 -7.89
N GLY A 60 -13.99 -5.35 -8.19
CA GLY A 60 -13.61 -3.97 -8.36
C GLY A 60 -13.21 -3.56 -9.78
N LEU A 61 -12.42 -2.53 -9.87
CA LEU A 61 -11.99 -1.89 -11.11
C LEU A 61 -10.57 -2.31 -11.52
N ASP A 62 -10.30 -2.34 -12.83
CA ASP A 62 -8.93 -2.46 -13.31
C ASP A 62 -8.10 -1.25 -12.88
N THR A 63 -7.03 -1.53 -12.14
CA THR A 63 -6.21 -0.50 -11.49
C THR A 63 -5.49 0.38 -12.50
N THR A 64 -5.03 -0.16 -13.61
CA THR A 64 -4.28 0.58 -14.64
C THR A 64 -5.19 1.53 -15.41
N VAL A 65 -6.35 1.03 -15.81
CA VAL A 65 -7.36 1.84 -16.52
C VAL A 65 -7.88 2.95 -15.61
N PHE A 66 -8.18 2.64 -14.36
CA PHE A 66 -8.58 3.63 -13.37
C PHE A 66 -7.50 4.68 -13.14
N ALA A 67 -6.24 4.26 -12.90
CA ALA A 67 -5.11 5.16 -12.67
C ALA A 67 -4.91 6.14 -13.85
N ALA A 68 -4.97 5.65 -15.09
CA ALA A 68 -4.84 6.49 -16.28
C ALA A 68 -5.97 7.54 -16.38
N ALA A 69 -7.19 7.15 -16.05
CA ALA A 69 -8.35 8.06 -16.09
C ALA A 69 -8.28 9.11 -14.96
N VAL A 70 -7.97 8.72 -13.72
CA VAL A 70 -7.95 9.64 -12.58
C VAL A 70 -6.71 10.52 -12.56
N ALA A 71 -5.60 10.09 -13.17
CA ALA A 71 -4.36 10.88 -13.26
C ALA A 71 -4.56 12.26 -13.88
N THR A 72 -5.54 12.41 -14.79
CA THR A 72 -5.88 13.70 -15.41
C THR A 72 -6.63 14.66 -14.49
N GLN A 73 -7.07 14.21 -13.34
CA GLN A 73 -7.90 14.98 -12.40
C GLN A 73 -7.14 15.34 -11.11
N VAL A 74 -6.03 14.67 -10.83
CA VAL A 74 -5.19 14.91 -9.66
C VAL A 74 -4.14 15.97 -9.98
N GLN A 75 -4.01 16.99 -9.13
CA GLN A 75 -3.13 18.14 -9.36
C GLN A 75 -1.82 18.13 -8.57
N ARG A 76 -1.82 17.57 -7.36
CA ARG A 76 -0.69 17.64 -6.41
C ARG A 76 -0.29 16.27 -5.87
N MET A 77 -1.27 15.47 -5.50
CA MET A 77 -1.07 14.19 -4.84
C MET A 77 -0.35 13.20 -5.75
N LYS A 78 0.52 12.36 -5.19
CA LYS A 78 1.10 11.22 -5.89
C LYS A 78 0.09 10.09 -6.04
N LEU A 79 0.29 9.26 -7.04
CA LEU A 79 -0.39 7.97 -7.17
C LEU A 79 0.60 6.84 -6.90
N LEU A 80 0.30 5.99 -5.93
CA LEU A 80 0.98 4.71 -5.70
C LEU A 80 0.19 3.63 -6.43
N TRP A 81 0.53 3.44 -7.71
CA TRP A 81 -0.15 2.51 -8.60
C TRP A 81 0.32 1.08 -8.37
N ALA A 82 -0.60 0.17 -8.05
CA ALA A 82 -0.29 -1.24 -7.88
C ALA A 82 -0.28 -1.97 -9.23
N THR A 83 0.80 -2.70 -9.49
CA THR A 83 0.94 -3.60 -10.64
C THR A 83 1.32 -5.00 -10.20
N ARG A 84 0.68 -6.00 -10.78
CA ARG A 84 0.94 -7.41 -10.50
C ARG A 84 1.98 -7.94 -11.47
N ILE A 85 3.07 -8.51 -10.95
CA ILE A 85 4.13 -9.08 -11.78
C ILE A 85 3.62 -10.31 -12.53
N GLY A 86 3.78 -10.28 -13.84
CA GLY A 86 3.37 -11.35 -14.76
C GLY A 86 2.17 -10.99 -15.64
N GLU A 87 1.41 -9.94 -15.29
CA GLU A 87 0.32 -9.43 -16.15
C GLU A 87 0.86 -8.75 -17.40
N ASP A 88 2.01 -8.08 -17.29
CA ASP A 88 2.66 -7.38 -18.40
C ASP A 88 4.00 -7.99 -18.76
N TRP A 89 4.31 -7.95 -20.06
CA TRP A 89 5.66 -8.14 -20.54
C TRP A 89 6.56 -6.99 -20.03
N PRO A 90 7.74 -7.26 -19.42
CA PRO A 90 8.51 -6.23 -18.71
C PRO A 90 8.84 -4.97 -19.53
N PRO A 91 9.23 -5.02 -20.82
CA PRO A 91 9.38 -3.82 -21.64
C PRO A 91 8.09 -3.03 -21.84
N GLN A 92 6.94 -3.72 -21.91
CA GLN A 92 5.64 -3.06 -22.01
C GLN A 92 5.25 -2.40 -20.70
N LEU A 93 5.58 -3.03 -19.57
CA LEU A 93 5.40 -2.44 -18.23
C LEU A 93 6.23 -1.14 -18.11
N ALA A 94 7.49 -1.13 -18.56
CA ALA A 94 8.30 0.09 -18.56
C ALA A 94 7.64 1.22 -19.39
N ARG A 95 7.13 0.93 -20.60
CA ARG A 95 6.39 1.91 -21.41
C ARG A 95 5.13 2.42 -20.72
N ARG A 96 4.38 1.53 -20.06
CA ARG A 96 3.17 1.87 -19.32
C ARG A 96 3.46 2.82 -18.16
N ILE A 97 4.50 2.52 -17.38
CA ILE A 97 4.96 3.38 -16.27
C ILE A 97 5.33 4.76 -16.80
N ALA A 98 6.15 4.85 -17.84
CA ALA A 98 6.56 6.13 -18.42
C ALA A 98 5.36 6.94 -18.96
N THR A 99 4.38 6.26 -19.58
CA THR A 99 3.18 6.90 -20.11
C THR A 99 2.30 7.44 -18.98
N LEU A 100 2.06 6.62 -17.95
CA LEU A 100 1.22 7.03 -16.81
C LEU A 100 1.86 8.19 -16.03
N ASP A 101 3.18 8.16 -15.83
CA ASP A 101 3.93 9.26 -15.18
C ASP A 101 3.77 10.59 -15.93
N ARG A 102 3.79 10.55 -17.26
CA ARG A 102 3.57 11.75 -18.10
C ARG A 102 2.13 12.24 -18.09
N ILE A 103 1.15 11.34 -18.06
CA ILE A 103 -0.28 11.72 -17.95
C ILE A 103 -0.54 12.37 -16.58
N LEU A 104 0.02 11.80 -15.51
CA LEU A 104 -0.12 12.32 -14.16
C LEU A 104 0.54 13.70 -13.98
N GLY A 105 1.63 13.95 -14.71
CA GLY A 105 2.31 15.24 -14.72
C GLY A 105 3.32 15.42 -13.57
N PRO A 106 4.02 16.57 -13.56
CA PRO A 106 5.11 16.82 -12.64
C PRO A 106 4.64 17.12 -11.21
N ASP A 107 5.56 16.95 -10.27
CA ASP A 107 5.44 17.44 -8.91
C ASP A 107 5.56 18.98 -8.83
N ALA A 108 5.46 19.53 -7.63
CA ALA A 108 5.55 20.98 -7.40
C ALA A 108 6.89 21.59 -7.82
N THR A 109 7.95 20.78 -7.97
CA THR A 109 9.27 21.25 -8.46
C THR A 109 9.32 21.37 -9.98
N GLY A 110 8.36 20.78 -10.69
CA GLY A 110 8.31 20.71 -12.15
C GLY A 110 9.31 19.74 -12.78
N THR A 111 10.09 19.01 -11.99
CA THR A 111 11.21 18.18 -12.48
C THR A 111 11.04 16.69 -12.28
N ARG A 112 10.13 16.26 -11.42
CA ARG A 112 9.89 14.85 -11.09
C ARG A 112 8.43 14.49 -11.36
N GLY A 113 8.20 13.23 -11.74
CA GLY A 113 6.85 12.69 -11.81
C GLY A 113 6.23 12.45 -10.43
N ARG A 114 4.91 12.30 -10.43
CA ARG A 114 4.12 12.01 -9.22
C ARG A 114 3.73 10.55 -9.11
N LEU A 115 4.26 9.68 -9.98
CA LEU A 115 3.98 8.25 -9.96
C LEU A 115 4.94 7.51 -9.03
N ASN A 116 4.39 6.66 -8.18
CA ASN A 116 5.08 5.60 -7.45
C ASN A 116 4.47 4.25 -7.87
N VAL A 117 5.26 3.17 -7.81
CA VAL A 117 4.82 1.84 -8.26
C VAL A 117 4.79 0.87 -7.08
N ASN A 118 3.62 0.35 -6.74
CA ASN A 118 3.49 -0.74 -5.77
C ASN A 118 3.54 -2.08 -6.51
N VAL A 119 4.65 -2.78 -6.37
CA VAL A 119 4.90 -4.07 -7.02
C VAL A 119 4.23 -5.19 -6.22
N ILE A 120 3.32 -5.93 -6.84
CA ILE A 120 2.64 -7.07 -6.24
C ILE A 120 3.20 -8.36 -6.83
N SER A 121 3.76 -9.22 -5.98
CA SER A 121 4.19 -10.58 -6.33
C SER A 121 3.29 -11.59 -5.64
N SER A 122 2.09 -11.83 -6.19
CA SER A 122 1.12 -12.84 -5.73
C SER A 122 0.78 -13.79 -6.86
N ASP A 123 -0.09 -14.76 -6.60
CA ASP A 123 -0.58 -15.66 -7.62
C ASP A 123 -1.35 -14.91 -8.71
N MET A 124 -1.20 -15.37 -9.93
CA MET A 124 -1.98 -14.91 -11.07
C MET A 124 -3.29 -15.68 -11.13
N PRO A 125 -4.39 -15.07 -11.60
CA PRO A 125 -5.62 -15.80 -11.85
C PRO A 125 -5.38 -17.00 -12.76
N GLY A 126 -5.74 -18.20 -12.28
CA GLY A 126 -5.56 -19.44 -13.03
C GLY A 126 -4.11 -19.98 -13.09
N GLN A 127 -3.14 -19.30 -12.51
CA GLN A 127 -1.76 -19.76 -12.42
C GLN A 127 -1.26 -19.66 -10.97
N GLN A 128 -0.79 -20.77 -10.42
CA GLN A 128 -0.10 -20.82 -9.13
C GLN A 128 1.38 -21.05 -9.34
N LEU A 129 2.21 -20.13 -8.89
CA LEU A 129 3.67 -20.26 -8.89
C LEU A 129 4.15 -20.30 -7.43
N ALA A 130 5.02 -21.25 -7.10
CA ALA A 130 5.61 -21.36 -5.77
C ALA A 130 6.30 -20.03 -5.36
N GLY A 131 6.41 -19.76 -4.04
CA GLY A 131 6.93 -18.50 -3.53
C GLY A 131 8.32 -18.15 -4.08
N GLY A 132 9.29 -19.06 -4.03
CA GLY A 132 10.65 -18.82 -4.54
C GLY A 132 10.68 -18.33 -5.99
N PRO A 133 10.20 -19.11 -6.99
CA PRO A 133 10.14 -18.70 -8.37
C PRO A 133 9.36 -17.41 -8.62
N ARG A 134 8.27 -17.19 -7.87
CA ARG A 134 7.44 -15.99 -7.99
C ARG A 134 8.20 -14.72 -7.60
N TYR A 135 8.95 -14.75 -6.51
CA TYR A 135 9.77 -13.62 -6.07
C TYR A 135 11.03 -13.44 -6.94
N ALA A 136 11.65 -14.52 -7.40
CA ALA A 136 12.75 -14.44 -8.37
C ALA A 136 12.31 -13.75 -9.67
N ARG A 137 11.13 -14.11 -10.22
CA ARG A 137 10.54 -13.41 -11.35
C ARG A 137 10.29 -11.93 -11.07
N ALA A 138 9.80 -11.58 -9.88
CA ALA A 138 9.56 -10.19 -9.51
C ALA A 138 10.88 -9.39 -9.45
N THR A 139 11.94 -9.95 -8.92
CA THR A 139 13.29 -9.36 -8.91
C THR A 139 13.79 -9.08 -10.33
N GLU A 140 13.68 -10.07 -11.25
CA GLU A 140 14.06 -9.87 -12.65
C GLU A 140 13.26 -8.74 -13.31
N VAL A 141 11.94 -8.70 -13.12
CA VAL A 141 11.08 -7.65 -13.68
C VAL A 141 11.45 -6.27 -13.16
N MET A 142 11.65 -6.12 -11.84
CA MET A 142 12.06 -4.84 -11.27
C MET A 142 13.41 -4.37 -11.85
N LYS A 143 14.37 -5.27 -12.02
CA LYS A 143 15.67 -4.97 -12.63
C LYS A 143 15.53 -4.53 -14.08
N ILE A 144 14.79 -5.29 -14.91
CA ILE A 144 14.55 -4.98 -16.32
C ILE A 144 13.88 -3.62 -16.48
N VAL A 145 12.80 -3.40 -15.73
CA VAL A 145 12.04 -2.14 -15.79
C VAL A 145 12.88 -0.95 -15.35
N ARG A 146 13.67 -1.10 -14.27
CA ARG A 146 14.56 -0.04 -13.77
C ARG A 146 15.64 0.31 -14.80
N THR A 147 16.31 -0.67 -15.40
CA THR A 147 17.31 -0.47 -16.45
C THR A 147 16.72 0.33 -17.63
N LEU A 148 15.57 -0.12 -18.15
CA LEU A 148 14.92 0.53 -19.29
C LEU A 148 14.45 1.95 -18.99
N LEU A 149 13.86 2.19 -17.79
CA LEU A 149 13.38 3.52 -17.42
C LEU A 149 14.51 4.49 -17.03
N ASN A 150 15.69 3.98 -16.70
CA ASN A 150 16.89 4.80 -16.51
C ASN A 150 17.57 5.16 -17.84
N GLY A 151 17.03 4.72 -18.98
CA GLY A 151 17.55 5.02 -20.30
C GLY A 151 18.75 4.15 -20.70
N GLU A 152 18.92 3.00 -20.08
CA GLU A 152 20.04 2.08 -20.33
C GLU A 152 19.61 0.97 -21.29
N ALA A 153 20.50 0.58 -22.21
CA ALA A 153 20.30 -0.60 -23.05
C ALA A 153 20.30 -1.87 -22.19
N LEU A 154 19.40 -2.77 -22.50
CA LEU A 154 19.21 -4.02 -21.75
C LEU A 154 19.85 -5.19 -22.49
N ASP A 155 20.71 -5.92 -21.78
CA ASP A 155 21.19 -7.26 -22.18
C ASP A 155 21.02 -8.18 -20.95
N HIS A 156 19.83 -8.80 -20.84
CA HIS A 156 19.38 -9.55 -19.66
C HIS A 156 19.28 -11.05 -19.99
N HIS A 157 19.94 -11.86 -19.18
CA HIS A 157 19.96 -13.33 -19.26
C HIS A 157 19.54 -13.89 -17.90
N GLY A 158 18.23 -13.88 -17.63
CA GLY A 158 17.65 -14.38 -16.38
C GLY A 158 17.01 -15.75 -16.52
N GLU A 159 16.41 -16.22 -15.44
CA GLU A 159 15.66 -17.47 -15.41
C GLU A 159 14.33 -17.34 -16.18
N PHE A 160 13.65 -16.21 -16.05
CA PHE A 160 12.31 -15.98 -16.60
C PHE A 160 12.33 -15.18 -17.91
N TYR A 161 13.35 -14.35 -18.10
CA TYR A 161 13.42 -13.46 -19.26
C TYR A 161 14.80 -13.48 -19.91
N GLN A 162 14.81 -13.54 -21.25
CA GLN A 162 16.00 -13.42 -22.12
C GLN A 162 15.74 -12.25 -23.05
N LEU A 163 16.32 -11.08 -22.77
CA LEU A 163 15.94 -9.82 -23.41
C LEU A 163 17.19 -9.01 -23.79
N LYS A 164 17.24 -8.61 -25.05
CA LYS A 164 18.24 -7.67 -25.56
C LYS A 164 17.56 -6.59 -26.36
N LEU A 165 17.52 -5.36 -25.86
CA LEU A 165 16.84 -4.23 -26.50
C LEU A 165 17.30 -2.88 -25.96
N GLU A 166 17.09 -1.85 -26.80
CA GLU A 166 17.24 -0.46 -26.40
C GLU A 166 16.08 0.01 -25.50
N PRO A 167 16.28 1.04 -24.65
CA PRO A 167 15.22 1.61 -23.84
C PRO A 167 14.10 2.21 -24.71
N PRO A 168 12.85 2.27 -24.20
CA PRO A 168 11.77 2.93 -24.91
C PRO A 168 12.08 4.42 -25.12
N ARG A 169 11.63 4.98 -26.25
CA ARG A 169 11.82 6.42 -26.53
C ARG A 169 11.01 7.31 -25.59
N ILE A 170 9.88 6.81 -25.06
CA ILE A 170 9.14 7.49 -24.01
C ILE A 170 9.86 7.31 -22.67
N THR A 171 10.16 8.42 -22.00
CA THR A 171 10.80 8.45 -20.69
C THR A 171 9.82 8.96 -19.63
N THR A 172 10.07 8.68 -18.37
CA THR A 172 9.44 9.35 -17.24
C THR A 172 9.80 10.85 -17.25
N LEU A 173 9.13 11.64 -16.44
CA LEU A 173 9.44 13.08 -16.33
C LEU A 173 10.84 13.33 -15.76
N SER A 174 11.28 12.51 -14.81
CA SER A 174 12.63 12.59 -14.23
C SER A 174 13.72 11.95 -15.09
N GLY A 175 13.36 11.19 -16.14
CA GLY A 175 14.30 10.33 -16.87
C GLY A 175 14.84 9.16 -16.04
N LYS A 176 14.22 8.84 -14.90
CA LYS A 176 14.57 7.75 -13.98
C LYS A 176 13.37 6.89 -13.67
N CYS A 177 13.62 5.66 -13.25
CA CYS A 177 12.57 4.77 -12.77
C CYS A 177 11.88 5.37 -11.53
N PRO A 178 10.54 5.44 -11.50
CA PRO A 178 9.82 5.78 -10.28
C PRO A 178 10.13 4.82 -9.14
N PRO A 179 9.97 5.24 -7.87
CA PRO A 179 10.24 4.36 -6.73
C PRO A 179 9.34 3.14 -6.71
N PHE A 180 9.92 1.99 -6.39
CA PHE A 180 9.21 0.75 -6.17
C PHE A 180 8.90 0.54 -4.69
N TYR A 181 7.62 0.38 -4.36
CA TYR A 181 7.12 -0.09 -3.08
C TYR A 181 6.87 -1.59 -3.19
N PHE A 182 7.26 -2.34 -2.17
CA PHE A 182 7.07 -3.78 -2.15
C PHE A 182 6.99 -4.27 -0.70
N GLY A 183 6.14 -5.28 -0.46
CA GLY A 183 5.98 -5.89 0.86
C GLY A 183 5.88 -7.41 0.79
N GLY A 184 6.21 -8.06 1.90
CA GLY A 184 6.10 -9.50 2.09
C GLY A 184 6.95 -9.99 3.23
N LEU A 185 6.51 -11.02 3.93
CA LEU A 185 7.12 -11.49 5.18
C LEU A 185 7.94 -12.76 5.02
N SER A 186 7.79 -13.55 3.93
CA SER A 186 8.61 -14.74 3.72
C SER A 186 10.08 -14.36 3.48
N HIS A 187 10.97 -15.32 3.66
CA HIS A 187 12.40 -15.10 3.41
C HIS A 187 12.65 -14.59 1.99
N GLU A 188 12.05 -15.25 1.00
CA GLU A 188 12.18 -14.91 -0.42
C GLU A 188 11.58 -13.54 -0.76
N ALA A 189 10.46 -13.18 -0.12
CA ALA A 189 9.86 -11.86 -0.29
C ALA A 189 10.76 -10.74 0.25
N ARG A 190 11.38 -10.97 1.42
CA ARG A 190 12.32 -10.01 2.02
C ARG A 190 13.60 -9.86 1.20
N GLU A 191 14.14 -10.94 0.64
CA GLU A 191 15.30 -10.86 -0.27
C GLU A 191 14.94 -10.09 -1.56
N CYS A 192 13.80 -10.41 -2.18
CA CYS A 192 13.29 -9.68 -3.34
C CYS A 192 13.13 -8.17 -3.05
N ALA A 193 12.57 -7.82 -1.89
CA ALA A 193 12.44 -6.43 -1.47
C ALA A 193 13.79 -5.76 -1.26
N ALA A 194 14.71 -6.40 -0.55
CA ALA A 194 16.03 -5.87 -0.25
C ALA A 194 16.85 -5.58 -1.52
N GLU A 195 16.73 -6.43 -2.54
CA GLU A 195 17.42 -6.27 -3.81
C GLU A 195 16.73 -5.26 -4.74
N GLY A 196 15.39 -5.23 -4.80
CA GLY A 196 14.67 -4.57 -5.88
C GLY A 196 13.89 -3.31 -5.52
N CYS A 197 13.36 -3.16 -4.30
CA CYS A 197 12.48 -2.04 -3.97
C CYS A 197 13.22 -0.85 -3.35
N ASP A 198 12.51 0.28 -3.25
CA ASP A 198 12.99 1.52 -2.62
C ASP A 198 12.28 1.78 -1.30
N VAL A 199 11.03 1.30 -1.17
CA VAL A 199 10.24 1.34 0.05
C VAL A 199 9.77 -0.06 0.40
N TYR A 200 10.17 -0.56 1.58
CA TYR A 200 9.63 -1.80 2.12
C TYR A 200 8.34 -1.52 2.88
N LEU A 201 7.23 -2.04 2.38
CA LEU A 201 5.88 -1.80 2.89
C LEU A 201 5.45 -2.91 3.84
N MET A 202 5.13 -2.56 5.08
CA MET A 202 4.68 -3.49 6.13
C MET A 202 3.18 -3.38 6.37
N TRP A 203 2.55 -4.50 6.69
CA TRP A 203 1.24 -4.55 7.32
C TRP A 203 1.34 -4.38 8.83
N PRO A 204 0.21 -4.09 9.53
CA PRO A 204 0.23 -3.83 10.96
C PRO A 204 0.82 -4.98 11.77
N ASP A 205 1.63 -4.61 12.74
CA ASP A 205 2.16 -5.52 13.74
C ASP A 205 2.47 -4.74 15.02
N THR A 206 2.83 -5.44 16.10
CA THR A 206 3.28 -4.86 17.36
C THR A 206 4.54 -4.02 17.14
N MET A 207 4.74 -3.01 17.99
CA MET A 207 5.89 -2.10 17.91
C MET A 207 7.22 -2.85 17.91
N ASP A 208 7.36 -3.87 18.76
CA ASP A 208 8.57 -4.70 18.83
C ASP A 208 8.82 -5.44 17.51
N LYS A 209 7.75 -5.96 16.90
CA LYS A 209 7.87 -6.69 15.63
C LYS A 209 8.18 -5.77 14.45
N VAL A 210 7.66 -4.54 14.47
CA VAL A 210 8.03 -3.50 13.51
C VAL A 210 9.52 -3.17 13.61
N ARG A 211 10.03 -2.98 14.83
CA ARG A 211 11.47 -2.72 15.09
C ARG A 211 12.36 -3.85 14.59
N GLU A 212 12.03 -5.10 14.92
CA GLU A 212 12.74 -6.29 14.44
C GLU A 212 12.77 -6.36 12.90
N THR A 213 11.61 -6.11 12.28
CA THR A 213 11.49 -6.16 10.81
C THR A 213 12.31 -5.08 10.12
N ILE A 214 12.32 -3.87 10.66
CA ILE A 214 13.15 -2.77 10.15
C ILE A 214 14.64 -3.11 10.26
N ALA A 215 15.07 -3.68 11.41
CA ALA A 215 16.46 -4.07 11.60
C ALA A 215 16.88 -5.17 10.60
N ASP A 216 16.10 -6.23 10.45
CA ASP A 216 16.34 -7.32 9.49
C ASP A 216 16.40 -6.78 8.04
N MET A 217 15.49 -5.91 7.65
CA MET A 217 15.45 -5.39 6.27
C MET A 217 16.60 -4.43 5.99
N ARG A 218 17.06 -3.66 6.96
CA ARG A 218 18.27 -2.83 6.83
C ARG A 218 19.52 -3.70 6.59
N GLU A 219 19.66 -4.78 7.36
CA GLU A 219 20.77 -5.73 7.20
C GLU A 219 20.75 -6.38 5.81
N ARG A 220 19.57 -6.86 5.37
CA ARG A 220 19.41 -7.46 4.05
C ARG A 220 19.76 -6.49 2.92
N ALA A 221 19.22 -5.28 2.95
CA ALA A 221 19.47 -4.27 1.94
C ALA A 221 20.96 -3.86 1.87
N ALA A 222 21.64 -3.80 3.01
CA ALA A 222 23.07 -3.50 3.06
C ALA A 222 23.91 -4.54 2.30
N ARG A 223 23.51 -5.81 2.28
CA ARG A 223 24.21 -6.87 1.48
C ARG A 223 24.16 -6.60 -0.03
N TYR A 224 23.14 -5.87 -0.49
CA TYR A 224 22.99 -5.43 -1.89
C TYR A 224 23.50 -4.00 -2.12
N GLY A 225 24.17 -3.39 -1.12
CA GLY A 225 24.62 -1.99 -1.20
C GLY A 225 23.48 -0.97 -1.27
N ARG A 226 22.32 -1.30 -0.74
CA ARG A 226 21.11 -0.48 -0.82
C ARG A 226 20.67 0.02 0.55
N THR A 227 19.94 1.15 0.53
CA THR A 227 19.21 1.68 1.68
C THR A 227 17.73 1.67 1.35
N LEU A 228 16.91 1.18 2.27
CA LEU A 228 15.46 1.16 2.14
C LEU A 228 14.81 2.24 2.99
N LYS A 229 13.72 2.80 2.48
CA LYS A 229 12.72 3.49 3.28
C LYS A 229 11.67 2.49 3.75
N PHE A 230 10.95 2.84 4.83
CA PHE A 230 9.97 1.96 5.43
C PHE A 230 8.58 2.58 5.39
N GLY A 231 7.62 1.83 4.83
CA GLY A 231 6.21 2.19 4.79
C GLY A 231 5.38 1.28 5.69
N TYR A 232 4.29 1.82 6.24
CA TYR A 232 3.39 1.12 7.13
C TYR A 232 1.94 1.28 6.67
N ARG A 233 1.28 0.18 6.34
CA ARG A 233 -0.12 0.16 5.91
C ARG A 233 -1.00 -0.20 7.09
N VAL A 234 -1.91 0.69 7.51
CA VAL A 234 -2.80 0.48 8.66
C VAL A 234 -4.12 1.22 8.45
N HIS A 235 -5.22 0.71 9.02
CA HIS A 235 -6.47 1.46 9.09
C HIS A 235 -6.45 2.46 10.25
N VAL A 236 -7.34 3.44 10.22
CA VAL A 236 -7.53 4.43 11.30
C VAL A 236 -9.01 4.58 11.62
N ILE A 237 -9.32 4.80 12.88
CA ILE A 237 -10.63 5.21 13.40
C ILE A 237 -10.38 6.38 14.34
N VAL A 238 -10.81 7.60 13.94
CA VAL A 238 -10.56 8.84 14.68
C VAL A 238 -11.89 9.39 15.19
N ARG A 239 -12.05 9.57 16.50
CA ARG A 239 -13.23 10.19 17.12
C ARG A 239 -12.81 11.16 18.21
N GLU A 240 -13.71 12.03 18.64
CA GLU A 240 -13.41 13.05 19.66
C GLU A 240 -13.01 12.44 21.00
N THR A 241 -13.63 11.31 21.37
CA THR A 241 -13.30 10.56 22.59
C THR A 241 -12.90 9.13 22.29
N GLU A 242 -12.11 8.53 23.18
CA GLU A 242 -11.71 7.12 23.05
C GLU A 242 -12.92 6.18 23.11
N GLU A 243 -13.89 6.49 23.94
CA GLU A 243 -15.12 5.71 24.06
C GLU A 243 -15.90 5.70 22.73
N GLU A 244 -16.01 6.84 22.06
CA GLU A 244 -16.65 6.93 20.74
C GLU A 244 -15.87 6.17 19.69
N ALA A 245 -14.54 6.22 19.71
CA ALA A 245 -13.70 5.47 18.78
C ALA A 245 -13.89 3.95 18.96
N ARG A 246 -13.91 3.47 20.20
CA ARG A 246 -14.16 2.05 20.52
C ARG A 246 -15.58 1.62 20.12
N ARG A 247 -16.61 2.41 20.46
CA ARG A 247 -17.99 2.14 20.02
C ARG A 247 -18.11 2.08 18.50
N TYR A 248 -17.37 2.92 17.78
CA TYR A 248 -17.38 2.89 16.33
C TYR A 248 -16.71 1.61 15.77
N ALA A 249 -15.61 1.17 16.37
CA ALA A 249 -14.97 -0.09 16.03
C ALA A 249 -15.94 -1.27 16.23
N ASP A 250 -16.65 -1.32 17.35
CA ASP A 250 -17.69 -2.34 17.63
C ASP A 250 -18.85 -2.26 16.63
N ARG A 251 -19.28 -1.03 16.29
CA ARG A 251 -20.32 -0.81 15.28
C ARG A 251 -19.94 -1.38 13.92
N LEU A 252 -18.68 -1.22 13.49
CA LEU A 252 -18.21 -1.79 12.23
C LEU A 252 -18.39 -3.30 12.16
N LEU A 253 -18.27 -4.01 13.30
CA LEU A 253 -18.41 -5.47 13.37
C LEU A 253 -19.84 -5.92 13.69
N SER A 254 -20.76 -5.03 14.02
CA SER A 254 -22.07 -5.37 14.63
C SER A 254 -22.99 -6.20 13.73
N LYS A 255 -22.74 -6.24 12.43
CA LYS A 255 -23.49 -7.02 11.44
C LYS A 255 -22.67 -8.17 10.83
N LEU A 256 -21.44 -8.39 11.28
CA LEU A 256 -20.55 -9.42 10.77
C LEU A 256 -20.81 -10.75 11.49
N ASP A 257 -21.19 -11.78 10.75
CA ASP A 257 -21.18 -13.16 11.23
C ASP A 257 -19.87 -13.89 10.83
N GLU A 258 -19.52 -14.92 11.58
CA GLU A 258 -18.27 -15.67 11.40
C GLU A 258 -18.19 -16.39 10.04
N VAL A 259 -19.30 -16.84 9.49
CA VAL A 259 -19.35 -17.54 8.19
C VAL A 259 -19.01 -16.55 7.08
N THR A 260 -19.65 -15.39 7.08
CA THR A 260 -19.38 -14.32 6.12
C THR A 260 -17.95 -13.82 6.22
N GLY A 261 -17.45 -13.57 7.43
CA GLY A 261 -16.08 -13.12 7.66
C GLY A 261 -15.05 -14.13 7.14
N THR A 262 -15.23 -15.41 7.39
CA THR A 262 -14.37 -16.49 6.89
C THR A 262 -14.42 -16.57 5.36
N ALA A 263 -15.60 -16.54 4.76
CA ALA A 263 -15.76 -16.59 3.31
C ALA A 263 -15.05 -15.42 2.59
N ILE A 264 -15.08 -14.21 3.17
CA ILE A 264 -14.38 -13.05 2.62
C ILE A 264 -12.85 -13.25 2.68
N ARG A 265 -12.33 -13.72 3.81
CA ARG A 265 -10.88 -13.96 3.97
C ARG A 265 -10.35 -15.03 3.02
N GLU A 266 -11.11 -16.10 2.79
CA GLU A 266 -10.70 -17.23 1.95
C GLU A 266 -10.78 -16.95 0.45
N LYS A 267 -11.59 -15.98 0.00
CA LYS A 267 -11.71 -15.61 -1.42
C LYS A 267 -10.47 -14.86 -1.97
N SER A 268 -9.60 -14.37 -1.11
CA SER A 268 -8.41 -13.66 -1.56
C SER A 268 -7.39 -14.59 -2.21
N LEU A 269 -6.80 -14.17 -3.33
CA LEU A 269 -5.67 -14.88 -3.96
C LEU A 269 -4.48 -15.02 -3.01
N ASP A 270 -4.40 -14.13 -2.01
CA ASP A 270 -3.31 -14.08 -1.03
C ASP A 270 -3.64 -14.82 0.29
N ALA A 271 -4.79 -15.49 0.40
CA ALA A 271 -5.29 -16.08 1.64
C ALA A 271 -4.31 -17.07 2.33
N LYS A 272 -3.39 -17.66 1.56
CA LYS A 272 -2.40 -18.63 2.06
C LYS A 272 -0.99 -18.04 2.26
N ASN A 273 -0.79 -16.73 2.09
CA ASN A 273 0.53 -16.14 2.25
C ASN A 273 0.90 -15.89 3.71
N TYR A 274 2.21 -15.75 3.98
CA TYR A 274 2.76 -15.50 5.33
C TYR A 274 2.19 -14.24 5.99
N GLY A 275 1.92 -13.18 5.21
CA GLY A 275 1.35 -11.95 5.72
C GLY A 275 -0.04 -12.15 6.31
N VAL A 276 -0.90 -12.92 5.61
CA VAL A 276 -2.26 -13.25 6.07
C VAL A 276 -2.22 -14.13 7.32
N GLN A 277 -1.30 -15.12 7.37
CA GLN A 277 -1.09 -15.93 8.57
C GLN A 277 -0.67 -15.06 9.76
N ARG A 278 0.27 -14.13 9.55
CA ARG A 278 0.70 -13.21 10.60
C ARG A 278 -0.42 -12.32 11.11
N GLN A 279 -1.30 -11.82 10.23
CA GLN A 279 -2.47 -11.04 10.66
C GLN A 279 -3.48 -11.89 11.45
N ALA A 280 -3.59 -13.18 11.17
CA ALA A 280 -4.41 -14.11 11.96
C ALA A 280 -3.80 -14.36 13.35
N GLU A 281 -2.49 -14.55 13.45
CA GLU A 281 -1.78 -14.66 14.74
C GLU A 281 -1.94 -13.39 15.57
N LEU A 282 -1.76 -12.21 14.95
CA LEU A 282 -1.91 -10.93 15.63
C LEU A 282 -3.33 -10.79 16.23
N ARG A 283 -4.34 -11.14 15.46
CA ARG A 283 -5.73 -11.14 15.93
C ARG A 283 -5.96 -12.16 17.08
N SER A 284 -5.33 -13.31 17.01
CA SER A 284 -5.46 -14.34 18.07
C SER A 284 -4.75 -13.95 19.37
N ALA A 285 -3.78 -13.04 19.30
CA ALA A 285 -3.05 -12.52 20.45
C ALA A 285 -3.72 -11.29 21.10
N ALA A 286 -4.79 -10.76 20.48
CA ALA A 286 -5.50 -9.60 21.00
C ALA A 286 -6.27 -9.91 22.28
N ASP A 287 -6.51 -8.89 23.07
CA ASP A 287 -7.36 -8.96 24.28
C ASP A 287 -8.85 -9.18 23.98
N GLY A 288 -9.68 -9.20 25.02
CA GLY A 288 -11.14 -9.39 24.88
C GLY A 288 -11.85 -8.35 24.02
N ASP A 289 -11.29 -7.14 23.93
CA ASP A 289 -11.82 -6.02 23.13
C ASP A 289 -11.19 -5.97 21.72
N GLY A 290 -10.27 -6.88 21.40
CA GLY A 290 -9.62 -7.00 20.10
C GLY A 290 -8.39 -6.12 19.91
N PHE A 291 -7.81 -5.55 20.98
CA PHE A 291 -6.58 -4.77 20.94
C PHE A 291 -5.37 -5.66 21.22
N VAL A 292 -4.33 -5.53 20.41
CA VAL A 292 -3.06 -6.26 20.59
C VAL A 292 -1.98 -5.41 21.26
N GLU A 293 -2.13 -4.10 21.17
CA GLU A 293 -1.38 -3.06 21.86
C GLU A 293 -2.29 -1.86 22.09
N GLU A 294 -1.83 -0.90 22.89
CA GLU A 294 -2.51 0.38 23.04
C GLU A 294 -2.83 1.00 21.67
N ASN A 295 -4.09 1.32 21.44
CA ASN A 295 -4.66 1.88 20.22
C ASN A 295 -4.51 1.01 18.94
N LEU A 296 -4.01 -0.22 18.99
CA LEU A 296 -3.91 -1.11 17.83
C LEU A 296 -4.96 -2.23 17.90
N TRP A 297 -6.07 -2.04 17.19
CA TRP A 297 -7.22 -2.91 17.16
C TRP A 297 -7.20 -3.83 15.92
N THR A 298 -7.44 -5.12 16.11
CA THR A 298 -7.33 -6.16 15.06
C THR A 298 -8.65 -6.58 14.42
N GLY A 299 -9.75 -5.94 14.78
CA GLY A 299 -11.09 -6.32 14.34
C GLY A 299 -11.32 -6.25 12.83
N ILE A 300 -10.60 -5.38 12.11
CA ILE A 300 -10.65 -5.31 10.64
C ILE A 300 -10.34 -6.70 10.03
N GLY A 301 -9.40 -7.43 10.60
CA GLY A 301 -8.98 -8.76 10.14
C GLY A 301 -10.05 -9.85 10.26
N ARG A 302 -11.20 -9.57 10.87
CA ARG A 302 -12.33 -10.50 10.90
C ARG A 302 -13.06 -10.60 9.55
N ALA A 303 -13.03 -9.53 8.75
CA ALA A 303 -13.68 -9.47 7.44
C ALA A 303 -12.73 -9.06 6.31
N ARG A 304 -11.42 -9.13 6.52
CA ARG A 304 -10.43 -8.78 5.50
C ARG A 304 -9.22 -9.72 5.55
N SER A 305 -8.77 -10.17 4.38
CA SER A 305 -7.45 -10.78 4.20
C SER A 305 -6.44 -9.65 3.97
N GLY A 306 -5.30 -9.68 4.62
CA GLY A 306 -4.26 -8.67 4.45
C GLY A 306 -4.20 -7.70 5.63
N CYS A 307 -4.12 -6.39 5.38
CA CYS A 307 -4.04 -5.38 6.45
C CYS A 307 -5.26 -5.46 7.37
N GLY A 308 -5.11 -6.07 8.54
CA GLY A 308 -6.20 -6.49 9.43
C GLY A 308 -6.34 -5.68 10.72
N ALA A 309 -5.56 -4.59 10.91
CA ALA A 309 -5.65 -3.78 12.12
C ALA A 309 -5.85 -2.28 11.83
N ALA A 310 -6.39 -1.58 12.82
CA ALA A 310 -6.61 -0.14 12.82
C ALA A 310 -5.99 0.52 14.06
N ILE A 311 -5.48 1.73 13.89
CA ILE A 311 -5.20 2.63 15.02
C ILE A 311 -6.54 3.29 15.40
N VAL A 312 -6.99 3.05 16.63
CA VAL A 312 -8.29 3.50 17.13
C VAL A 312 -8.09 4.43 18.31
N GLY A 313 -8.67 5.63 18.27
CA GLY A 313 -8.57 6.56 19.38
C GLY A 313 -8.96 7.98 19.05
N THR A 314 -8.63 8.90 19.97
CA THR A 314 -8.74 10.34 19.77
C THR A 314 -7.68 10.82 18.76
N PRO A 315 -7.81 12.03 18.19
CA PRO A 315 -6.78 12.61 17.34
C PRO A 315 -5.38 12.57 17.97
N ASP A 316 -5.27 12.90 19.27
CA ASP A 316 -3.98 12.88 19.98
C ASP A 316 -3.41 11.46 20.14
N GLN A 317 -4.25 10.47 20.44
CA GLN A 317 -3.83 9.06 20.55
C GLN A 317 -3.37 8.52 19.20
N VAL A 318 -4.13 8.78 18.12
CA VAL A 318 -3.74 8.36 16.77
C VAL A 318 -2.43 9.02 16.35
N LEU A 319 -2.28 10.33 16.59
CA LEU A 319 -1.06 11.06 16.32
C LEU A 319 0.14 10.52 17.13
N ALA A 320 -0.05 10.24 18.41
CA ALA A 320 0.99 9.66 19.28
C ALA A 320 1.44 8.29 18.76
N LYS A 321 0.50 7.43 18.34
CA LYS A 321 0.81 6.11 17.78
C LYS A 321 1.59 6.20 16.46
N LEU A 322 1.20 7.10 15.56
CA LEU A 322 1.94 7.35 14.32
C LEU A 322 3.37 7.85 14.59
N ARG A 323 3.52 8.78 15.54
CA ARG A 323 4.84 9.28 15.95
C ARG A 323 5.72 8.19 16.59
N ALA A 324 5.13 7.26 17.33
CA ALA A 324 5.85 6.12 17.87
C ALA A 324 6.40 5.22 16.74
N TYR A 325 5.61 4.95 15.70
CA TYR A 325 6.10 4.23 14.52
C TYR A 325 7.16 5.02 13.74
N GLN A 326 7.02 6.35 13.61
CA GLN A 326 8.07 7.19 13.01
C GLN A 326 9.39 7.10 13.78
N ALA A 327 9.35 7.06 15.12
CA ALA A 327 10.54 6.92 15.95
C ALA A 327 11.29 5.61 15.72
N GLU A 328 10.60 4.54 15.33
CA GLU A 328 11.22 3.26 14.92
C GLU A 328 11.79 3.31 13.49
N GLY A 329 11.44 4.32 12.69
CA GLY A 329 11.97 4.51 11.35
C GLY A 329 10.95 4.35 10.22
N ILE A 330 9.65 4.38 10.51
CA ILE A 330 8.62 4.47 9.47
C ILE A 330 8.63 5.88 8.87
N GLU A 331 8.75 5.96 7.55
CA GLU A 331 8.83 7.20 6.78
C GLU A 331 7.59 7.43 5.90
N ALA A 332 6.73 6.41 5.70
CA ALA A 332 5.48 6.53 4.95
C ALA A 332 4.34 5.76 5.63
N PHE A 333 3.17 6.37 5.69
CA PHE A 333 1.95 5.71 6.15
C PHE A 333 0.94 5.64 5.02
N ILE A 334 0.39 4.44 4.78
CA ILE A 334 -0.75 4.27 3.89
C ILE A 334 -1.95 3.95 4.77
N LEU A 335 -2.83 4.93 4.91
CA LEU A 335 -3.96 4.90 5.80
C LEU A 335 -5.26 4.58 5.06
N SER A 336 -6.24 4.06 5.75
CA SER A 336 -7.62 3.94 5.30
C SER A 336 -8.56 3.82 6.50
N GLY A 337 -9.85 3.95 6.25
CA GLY A 337 -10.90 3.72 7.25
C GLY A 337 -12.20 3.39 6.53
N TYR A 338 -13.22 3.03 7.26
CA TYR A 338 -14.50 2.63 6.71
C TYR A 338 -15.64 3.49 7.29
N PRO A 339 -16.50 4.12 6.44
CA PRO A 339 -16.33 4.29 4.99
C PRO A 339 -15.16 5.21 4.64
N HIS A 340 -14.51 4.96 3.50
CA HIS A 340 -13.25 5.60 3.12
C HIS A 340 -13.30 7.13 3.09
N VAL A 341 -14.36 7.72 2.52
CA VAL A 341 -14.47 9.18 2.40
C VAL A 341 -14.61 9.85 3.76
N GLN A 342 -15.49 9.32 4.62
CA GLN A 342 -15.72 9.88 5.95
C GLN A 342 -14.48 9.80 6.84
N GLU A 343 -13.80 8.67 6.83
CA GLU A 343 -12.58 8.50 7.64
C GLU A 343 -11.42 9.33 7.09
N ALA A 344 -11.32 9.52 5.76
CA ALA A 344 -10.36 10.45 5.17
C ALA A 344 -10.59 11.88 5.62
N ASP A 345 -11.85 12.34 5.60
CA ASP A 345 -12.23 13.67 6.04
C ASP A 345 -11.94 13.91 7.54
N LEU A 346 -12.25 12.92 8.38
CA LEU A 346 -11.96 12.99 9.83
C LEU A 346 -10.45 13.06 10.10
N PHE A 347 -9.68 12.18 9.47
CA PHE A 347 -8.22 12.19 9.61
C PHE A 347 -7.60 13.49 9.09
N ALA A 348 -8.00 13.94 7.89
CA ALA A 348 -7.51 15.18 7.29
C ALA A 348 -7.80 16.40 8.14
N ARG A 349 -8.95 16.43 8.83
CA ARG A 349 -9.36 17.56 9.66
C ARG A 349 -8.68 17.56 11.03
N HIS A 350 -8.55 16.40 11.67
CA HIS A 350 -8.23 16.31 13.09
C HIS A 350 -6.82 15.80 13.39
N VAL A 351 -6.16 15.11 12.46
CA VAL A 351 -4.82 14.53 12.67
C VAL A 351 -3.78 15.11 11.73
N LEU A 352 -4.08 15.17 10.42
CA LEU A 352 -3.11 15.57 9.40
C LEU A 352 -2.47 16.95 9.64
N PRO A 353 -3.17 18.01 10.12
CA PRO A 353 -2.58 19.32 10.39
C PRO A 353 -1.55 19.31 11.53
N HIS A 354 -1.50 18.25 12.33
CA HIS A 354 -0.62 18.12 13.50
C HIS A 354 0.59 17.22 13.28
N ILE A 355 0.76 16.68 12.06
CA ILE A 355 1.92 15.87 11.66
C ILE A 355 2.70 16.58 10.54
N ALA A 356 4.02 16.64 10.65
CA ALA A 356 4.85 17.14 9.57
C ALA A 356 4.90 16.10 8.46
N HIS A 357 4.34 16.42 7.29
CA HIS A 357 4.28 15.45 6.19
C HIS A 357 4.64 16.07 4.84
N ALA A 358 5.16 15.26 3.96
CA ALA A 358 5.40 15.55 2.55
C ALA A 358 5.64 14.25 1.78
N PRO A 359 5.46 14.25 0.46
CA PRO A 359 5.81 13.10 -0.38
C PRO A 359 7.26 12.65 -0.17
N LEU A 360 7.49 11.33 -0.13
CA LEU A 360 8.86 10.79 -0.06
C LEU A 360 9.70 11.26 -1.24
N THR A 361 10.97 11.59 -0.98
CA THR A 361 12.00 11.95 -1.97
C THR A 361 13.06 10.86 -2.06
N PHE A 362 13.63 10.63 -3.28
CA PHE A 362 14.60 9.60 -3.60
C PHE A 362 15.77 10.16 -4.40
#